data_86867e0e3ee9026308a0c950507cef33
#
_entry.id   86867e0e3ee9026308a0c950507cef33
#
_cell.length_a   1.000
_cell.length_b   1.000
_cell.length_c   1.000
_cell.angle_alpha   90.00
_cell.angle_beta   90.00
_cell.angle_gamma   90.00
#
_symmetry.space_group_name_H-M   'P 1'
#
loop_
_entity.id
_entity.type
_entity.pdbx_description
1 polymer ?
#
loop_
_entity_poly.entity_id
_entity_poly.type
_entity_poly.pdbx_seq_one_letter_code
_entity_poly.pdbx_strand_id
1 'polypeptide(L)'
;VFLCLSTNLFLNILFGPEEPKIIVGLFPVLLLAFSQPFWYHAIVTEVYTLHSFFTCLIIYSLLQWKLKEDVRFLYAAAFFYGLSAGNHATVVFYLPAIVLLFFAWERKARLKNLLVSSLVFIIGFSVYLYLPIRSFTEPTIDWGNPESFQEFIYHITDRQHSGTHFSQLPNGNSEPANTISHSLSSLGTNTLHVLKMLAHDLNQQLSPVIVVGFFMGSLLCFKANRPLFFFFLLIVAVNASFFVGWQKESYFPTYIVACLWTSAFLFWLMQANFFRTPKSNNS
;
A
#
# COMPACT_ATOMS: atom_id res chain seq x y z
N VAL A 1 5.30 -10.01 10.83
CA VAL A 1 5.46 -11.30 10.12
C VAL A 1 5.21 -11.15 8.62
N PHE A 2 3.99 -10.77 8.18
CA PHE A 2 3.67 -10.72 6.74
C PHE A 2 4.54 -9.74 5.95
N LEU A 3 4.90 -8.58 6.50
CA LEU A 3 5.83 -7.68 5.84
C LEU A 3 7.20 -8.32 5.63
N CYS A 4 7.72 -9.03 6.62
CA CYS A 4 9.00 -9.76 6.50
C CYS A 4 8.94 -10.85 5.43
N LEU A 5 7.85 -11.62 5.39
CA LEU A 5 7.60 -12.61 4.36
C LEU A 5 7.49 -11.98 2.97
N SER A 6 6.74 -10.87 2.85
CA SER A 6 6.63 -10.09 1.61
C SER A 6 7.98 -9.57 1.14
N THR A 7 8.82 -9.10 2.06
CA THR A 7 10.17 -8.63 1.74
C THR A 7 11.03 -9.75 1.15
N ASN A 8 11.00 -10.94 1.75
CA ASN A 8 11.73 -12.08 1.23
C ASN A 8 11.26 -12.49 -0.19
N LEU A 9 9.94 -12.54 -0.42
CA LEU A 9 9.38 -12.83 -1.73
C LEU A 9 9.74 -11.74 -2.76
N PHE A 10 9.67 -10.47 -2.36
CA PHE A 10 10.05 -9.34 -3.19
C PHE A 10 11.50 -9.41 -3.63
N LEU A 11 12.43 -9.68 -2.70
CA LEU A 11 13.85 -9.85 -3.01
C LEU A 11 14.09 -11.08 -3.90
N ASN A 12 13.32 -12.16 -3.74
CA ASN A 12 13.39 -13.31 -4.65
C ASN A 12 12.94 -12.98 -6.07
N ILE A 13 11.95 -12.10 -6.24
CA ILE A 13 11.52 -11.64 -7.57
C ILE A 13 12.59 -10.75 -8.23
N LEU A 14 13.30 -9.93 -7.46
CA LEU A 14 14.27 -8.99 -8.02
C LEU A 14 15.64 -9.63 -8.29
N PHE A 15 16.09 -10.51 -7.39
CA PHE A 15 17.48 -10.98 -7.35
C PHE A 15 17.64 -12.52 -7.46
N GLY A 16 16.51 -13.25 -7.64
CA GLY A 16 16.55 -14.72 -7.65
C GLY A 16 16.56 -15.35 -6.24
N PRO A 17 16.53 -16.68 -6.11
CA PRO A 17 16.37 -17.40 -4.83
C PRO A 17 17.68 -17.60 -4.06
N GLU A 18 18.56 -16.61 -3.94
CA GLU A 18 19.85 -16.71 -3.22
C GLU A 18 19.71 -16.40 -1.72
N GLU A 19 20.56 -17.00 -0.87
CA GLU A 19 20.60 -16.83 0.58
C GLU A 19 21.55 -15.70 1.01
N PRO A 20 21.39 -15.07 2.21
CA PRO A 20 20.29 -15.03 3.18
C PRO A 20 19.53 -13.68 3.17
N LYS A 21 18.39 -13.60 2.49
CA LYS A 21 17.62 -12.36 2.29
C LYS A 21 16.80 -11.93 3.51
N ILE A 22 16.48 -12.87 4.40
CA ILE A 22 15.64 -12.62 5.59
C ILE A 22 16.25 -11.57 6.52
N ILE A 23 17.56 -11.63 6.76
CA ILE A 23 18.25 -10.71 7.68
C ILE A 23 18.19 -9.27 7.15
N VAL A 24 18.39 -9.10 5.84
CA VAL A 24 18.35 -7.79 5.18
C VAL A 24 16.93 -7.20 5.21
N GLY A 25 15.93 -8.06 5.04
CA GLY A 25 14.53 -7.65 5.11
C GLY A 25 14.05 -7.32 6.51
N LEU A 26 14.65 -7.89 7.55
CA LEU A 26 14.27 -7.61 8.94
C LEU A 26 14.57 -6.17 9.36
N PHE A 27 15.68 -5.59 8.93
CA PHE A 27 16.08 -4.26 9.37
C PHE A 27 15.03 -3.18 9.11
N PRO A 28 14.58 -2.92 7.86
CA PRO A 28 13.56 -1.90 7.63
C PRO A 28 12.19 -2.28 8.22
N VAL A 29 11.89 -3.58 8.34
CA VAL A 29 10.66 -4.05 9.01
C VAL A 29 10.67 -3.72 10.50
N LEU A 30 11.81 -3.90 11.17
CA LEU A 30 11.96 -3.54 12.58
C LEU A 30 11.94 -2.02 12.76
N LEU A 31 12.57 -1.24 11.85
CA LEU A 31 12.46 0.21 11.89
C LEU A 31 11.01 0.68 11.82
N LEU A 32 10.20 0.08 10.94
CA LEU A 32 8.77 0.39 10.87
C LEU A 32 8.04 -0.03 12.15
N ALA A 33 8.28 -1.26 12.62
CA ALA A 33 7.58 -1.80 13.80
C ALA A 33 7.84 -1.00 15.08
N PHE A 34 9.03 -0.43 15.21
CA PHE A 34 9.42 0.41 16.36
C PHE A 34 9.38 1.91 16.05
N SER A 35 8.86 2.33 14.88
CA SER A 35 8.64 3.73 14.57
C SER A 35 7.55 4.33 15.47
N GLN A 36 7.69 5.61 15.80
CA GLN A 36 6.71 6.31 16.64
C GLN A 36 5.28 6.21 16.10
N PRO A 37 5.00 6.45 14.79
CA PRO A 37 3.63 6.39 14.29
C PRO A 37 3.05 4.99 14.38
N PHE A 38 3.81 3.95 14.02
CA PHE A 38 3.31 2.58 14.05
C PHE A 38 3.06 2.11 15.49
N TRP A 39 3.97 2.43 16.42
CA TRP A 39 3.83 2.11 17.84
C TRP A 39 2.60 2.80 18.45
N TYR A 40 2.42 4.10 18.15
CA TYR A 40 1.27 4.87 18.64
C TYR A 40 -0.04 4.22 18.20
N HIS A 41 -0.21 3.91 16.91
CA HIS A 41 -1.43 3.29 16.40
C HIS A 41 -1.60 1.81 16.76
N ALA A 42 -0.54 1.15 17.23
CA ALA A 42 -0.65 -0.21 17.77
C ALA A 42 -1.29 -0.26 19.16
N ILE A 43 -1.23 0.83 19.92
CA ILE A 43 -1.80 0.92 21.29
C ILE A 43 -3.09 1.73 21.38
N VAL A 44 -3.47 2.42 20.31
CA VAL A 44 -4.74 3.16 20.21
C VAL A 44 -5.74 2.34 19.40
N THR A 45 -7.02 2.40 19.78
CA THR A 45 -8.10 1.71 19.07
C THR A 45 -8.42 2.45 17.77
N GLU A 46 -7.66 2.14 16.73
CA GLU A 46 -7.73 2.78 15.40
C GLU A 46 -7.64 1.76 14.27
N VAL A 47 -8.09 2.13 13.09
CA VAL A 47 -8.20 1.25 11.90
C VAL A 47 -6.86 1.02 11.20
N TYR A 48 -5.83 1.82 11.48
CA TYR A 48 -4.59 1.89 10.68
C TYR A 48 -3.70 0.66 10.78
N THR A 49 -3.61 0.03 11.96
CA THR A 49 -2.83 -1.20 12.14
C THR A 49 -3.46 -2.37 11.38
N LEU A 50 -4.80 -2.47 11.41
CA LEU A 50 -5.53 -3.48 10.64
C LEU A 50 -5.45 -3.20 9.14
N HIS A 51 -5.49 -1.93 8.73
CA HIS A 51 -5.24 -1.52 7.33
C HIS A 51 -3.84 -1.93 6.86
N SER A 52 -2.80 -1.71 7.69
CA SER A 52 -1.42 -2.13 7.40
C SER A 52 -1.30 -3.66 7.29
N PHE A 53 -2.01 -4.40 8.14
CA PHE A 53 -2.05 -5.86 8.08
C PHE A 53 -2.65 -6.35 6.76
N PHE A 54 -3.82 -5.82 6.35
CA PHE A 54 -4.43 -6.17 5.07
C PHE A 54 -3.56 -5.77 3.89
N THR A 55 -2.92 -4.59 3.93
CA THR A 55 -1.96 -4.17 2.89
C THR A 55 -0.83 -5.19 2.74
N CYS A 56 -0.26 -5.66 3.85
CA CYS A 56 0.77 -6.70 3.81
C CYS A 56 0.24 -8.04 3.27
N LEU A 57 -0.99 -8.44 3.63
CA LEU A 57 -1.60 -9.68 3.11
C LEU A 57 -1.86 -9.63 1.61
N ILE A 58 -2.35 -8.49 1.11
CA ILE A 58 -2.58 -8.26 -0.32
C ILE A 58 -1.25 -8.35 -1.07
N ILE A 59 -0.23 -7.60 -0.62
CA ILE A 59 1.11 -7.63 -1.24
C ILE A 59 1.70 -9.04 -1.19
N TYR A 60 1.66 -9.71 -0.04
CA TYR A 60 2.14 -11.08 0.13
C TYR A 60 1.48 -12.04 -0.86
N SER A 61 0.16 -11.97 -0.98
CA SER A 61 -0.60 -12.84 -1.88
C SER A 61 -0.27 -12.58 -3.35
N LEU A 62 -0.14 -11.31 -3.77
CA LEU A 62 0.26 -10.95 -5.13
C LEU A 62 1.68 -11.42 -5.45
N LEU A 63 2.63 -11.28 -4.52
CA LEU A 63 4.01 -11.76 -4.73
C LEU A 63 4.08 -13.29 -4.77
N GLN A 64 3.28 -14.01 -3.96
CA GLN A 64 3.15 -15.46 -4.03
C GLN A 64 2.56 -15.91 -5.38
N TRP A 65 1.52 -15.21 -5.86
CA TRP A 65 0.96 -15.47 -7.18
C TRP A 65 2.02 -15.36 -8.27
N LYS A 66 2.87 -14.31 -8.22
CA LYS A 66 3.95 -14.13 -9.18
C LYS A 66 5.00 -15.25 -9.13
N LEU A 67 5.43 -15.66 -7.94
CA LEU A 67 6.51 -16.63 -7.77
C LEU A 67 6.06 -18.07 -8.02
N LYS A 68 4.84 -18.43 -7.61
CA LYS A 68 4.32 -19.80 -7.72
C LYS A 68 3.50 -20.02 -8.98
N GLU A 69 3.12 -18.96 -9.69
CA GLU A 69 2.17 -18.99 -10.82
C GLU A 69 0.83 -19.69 -10.47
N ASP A 70 0.48 -19.70 -9.17
CA ASP A 70 -0.73 -20.31 -8.66
C ASP A 70 -1.84 -19.26 -8.45
N VAL A 71 -2.88 -19.35 -9.28
CA VAL A 71 -3.99 -18.39 -9.29
C VAL A 71 -4.75 -18.30 -7.97
N ARG A 72 -4.65 -19.32 -7.10
CA ARG A 72 -5.28 -19.28 -5.76
C ARG A 72 -4.80 -18.11 -4.93
N PHE A 73 -3.54 -17.69 -5.09
CA PHE A 73 -3.01 -16.51 -4.42
C PHE A 73 -3.56 -15.20 -4.99
N LEU A 74 -3.91 -15.14 -6.29
CA LEU A 74 -4.63 -14.00 -6.86
C LEU A 74 -6.03 -13.89 -6.25
N TYR A 75 -6.73 -15.02 -6.10
CA TYR A 75 -8.05 -15.04 -5.45
C TYR A 75 -7.97 -14.66 -3.97
N ALA A 76 -6.93 -15.12 -3.26
CA ALA A 76 -6.68 -14.70 -1.89
C ALA A 76 -6.42 -13.19 -1.79
N ALA A 77 -5.64 -12.61 -2.71
CA ALA A 77 -5.43 -11.16 -2.77
C ALA A 77 -6.75 -10.41 -3.01
N ALA A 78 -7.60 -10.89 -3.90
CA ALA A 78 -8.92 -10.31 -4.17
C ALA A 78 -9.84 -10.38 -2.93
N PHE A 79 -9.84 -11.50 -2.21
CA PHE A 79 -10.59 -11.65 -0.96
C PHE A 79 -10.14 -10.65 0.11
N PHE A 80 -8.82 -10.59 0.37
CA PHE A 80 -8.27 -9.66 1.37
C PHE A 80 -8.46 -8.20 0.96
N TYR A 81 -8.45 -7.91 -0.35
CA TYR A 81 -8.74 -6.58 -0.86
C TYR A 81 -10.20 -6.20 -0.59
N GLY A 82 -11.16 -7.09 -0.84
CA GLY A 82 -12.57 -6.88 -0.51
C GLY A 82 -12.81 -6.69 0.99
N LEU A 83 -12.20 -7.54 1.81
CA LEU A 83 -12.30 -7.46 3.27
C LEU A 83 -11.66 -6.18 3.82
N SER A 84 -10.53 -5.75 3.24
CA SER A 84 -9.83 -4.51 3.60
C SER A 84 -10.66 -3.25 3.30
N ALA A 85 -11.49 -3.28 2.26
CA ALA A 85 -12.41 -2.19 1.96
C ALA A 85 -13.41 -1.95 3.10
N GLY A 86 -13.79 -3.00 3.84
CA GLY A 86 -14.62 -2.90 5.05
C GLY A 86 -13.91 -2.28 6.26
N ASN A 87 -12.57 -2.18 6.23
CA ASN A 87 -11.80 -1.57 7.30
C ASN A 87 -11.43 -0.11 7.02
N HIS A 88 -10.99 0.20 5.79
CA HIS A 88 -10.52 1.55 5.46
C HIS A 88 -10.78 1.86 3.98
N ALA A 89 -11.57 2.91 3.71
CA ALA A 89 -12.00 3.26 2.36
C ALA A 89 -10.85 3.57 1.38
N THR A 90 -9.70 4.04 1.89
CA THR A 90 -8.55 4.39 1.04
C THR A 90 -7.93 3.21 0.31
N VAL A 91 -8.25 1.97 0.72
CA VAL A 91 -7.81 0.78 -0.02
C VAL A 91 -8.34 0.74 -1.45
N VAL A 92 -9.43 1.45 -1.75
CA VAL A 92 -9.96 1.56 -3.12
C VAL A 92 -8.92 2.08 -4.10
N PHE A 93 -7.99 2.91 -3.63
CA PHE A 93 -6.91 3.46 -4.43
C PHE A 93 -5.84 2.43 -4.85
N TYR A 94 -5.86 1.21 -4.30
CA TYR A 94 -4.99 0.12 -4.78
C TYR A 94 -5.49 -0.51 -6.07
N LEU A 95 -6.77 -0.29 -6.42
CA LEU A 95 -7.38 -0.92 -7.59
C LEU A 95 -6.58 -0.70 -8.89
N PRO A 96 -6.18 0.53 -9.25
CA PRO A 96 -5.39 0.75 -10.47
C PRO A 96 -4.06 -0.02 -10.45
N ALA A 97 -3.41 -0.09 -9.29
CA ALA A 97 -2.15 -0.81 -9.13
C ALA A 97 -2.34 -2.33 -9.27
N ILE A 98 -3.39 -2.90 -8.65
CA ILE A 98 -3.73 -4.34 -8.74
C ILE A 98 -4.10 -4.70 -10.18
N VAL A 99 -4.91 -3.88 -10.85
CA VAL A 99 -5.30 -4.06 -12.26
C VAL A 99 -4.08 -4.04 -13.17
N LEU A 100 -3.14 -3.12 -12.95
CA LEU A 100 -1.87 -3.09 -13.69
C LEU A 100 -1.11 -4.41 -13.56
N LEU A 101 -0.93 -4.92 -12.33
CA LEU A 101 -0.25 -6.22 -12.12
C LEU A 101 -1.02 -7.37 -12.76
N PHE A 102 -2.35 -7.37 -12.63
CA PHE A 102 -3.19 -8.41 -13.24
C PHE A 102 -2.94 -8.50 -14.74
N PHE A 103 -3.02 -7.39 -15.47
CA PHE A 103 -2.79 -7.39 -16.91
C PHE A 103 -1.34 -7.64 -17.32
N ALA A 104 -0.38 -7.29 -16.47
CA ALA A 104 1.03 -7.56 -16.73
C ALA A 104 1.41 -9.04 -16.54
N TRP A 105 0.81 -9.72 -15.56
CA TRP A 105 1.21 -11.07 -15.17
C TRP A 105 0.27 -12.18 -15.62
N GLU A 106 -1.07 -11.92 -15.65
CA GLU A 106 -2.05 -12.90 -16.10
C GLU A 106 -2.12 -12.93 -17.66
N ARG A 107 -1.78 -14.06 -18.25
CA ARG A 107 -1.74 -14.20 -19.72
C ARG A 107 -2.63 -15.33 -20.25
N LYS A 108 -2.93 -16.34 -19.43
CA LYS A 108 -3.55 -17.59 -19.90
C LYS A 108 -5.06 -17.59 -19.82
N ALA A 109 -5.64 -17.10 -18.75
CA ALA A 109 -7.08 -17.21 -18.49
C ALA A 109 -7.67 -15.88 -17.95
N ARG A 110 -7.34 -14.76 -18.58
CA ARG A 110 -7.67 -13.40 -18.09
C ARG A 110 -9.12 -13.21 -17.72
N LEU A 111 -10.04 -13.54 -18.62
CA LEU A 111 -11.47 -13.32 -18.37
C LEU A 111 -11.98 -14.18 -17.20
N LYS A 112 -11.65 -15.46 -17.20
CA LYS A 112 -12.03 -16.37 -16.11
C LYS A 112 -11.48 -15.87 -14.77
N ASN A 113 -10.18 -15.59 -14.72
CA ASN A 113 -9.53 -15.19 -13.49
C ASN A 113 -9.97 -13.80 -13.01
N LEU A 114 -10.30 -12.89 -13.92
CA LEU A 114 -10.93 -11.61 -13.59
C LEU A 114 -12.30 -11.81 -12.96
N LEU A 115 -13.17 -12.62 -13.58
CA LEU A 115 -14.53 -12.89 -13.08
C LEU A 115 -14.49 -13.57 -11.71
N VAL A 116 -13.63 -14.59 -11.52
CA VAL A 116 -13.49 -15.27 -10.23
C VAL A 116 -12.92 -14.32 -9.16
N SER A 117 -11.90 -13.54 -9.50
CA SER A 117 -11.35 -12.54 -8.56
C SER A 117 -12.39 -11.48 -8.17
N SER A 118 -13.21 -11.02 -9.11
CA SER A 118 -14.30 -10.08 -8.83
C SER A 118 -15.35 -10.70 -7.90
N LEU A 119 -15.74 -11.96 -8.14
CA LEU A 119 -16.66 -12.66 -7.26
C LEU A 119 -16.08 -12.84 -5.84
N VAL A 120 -14.83 -13.25 -5.76
CA VAL A 120 -14.14 -13.44 -4.46
C VAL A 120 -13.94 -12.10 -3.75
N PHE A 121 -13.68 -11.01 -4.48
CA PHE A 121 -13.68 -9.65 -3.92
C PHE A 121 -15.05 -9.30 -3.31
N ILE A 122 -16.14 -9.57 -4.02
CA ILE A 122 -17.52 -9.31 -3.52
C ILE A 122 -17.77 -10.11 -2.24
N ILE A 123 -17.31 -11.36 -2.17
CA ILE A 123 -17.42 -12.18 -0.93
C ILE A 123 -16.65 -11.51 0.22
N GLY A 124 -15.42 -11.03 0.02
CA GLY A 124 -14.69 -10.29 1.03
C GLY A 124 -15.38 -8.97 1.42
N PHE A 125 -15.86 -8.24 0.42
CA PHE A 125 -16.56 -6.97 0.60
C PHE A 125 -17.91 -7.11 1.32
N SER A 126 -18.53 -8.30 1.27
CA SER A 126 -19.82 -8.59 1.91
C SER A 126 -19.82 -8.39 3.43
N VAL A 127 -18.64 -8.19 4.04
CA VAL A 127 -18.54 -7.78 5.47
C VAL A 127 -19.34 -6.50 5.74
N TYR A 128 -19.49 -5.61 4.77
CA TYR A 128 -20.32 -4.41 4.89
C TYR A 128 -21.81 -4.70 5.10
N LEU A 129 -22.30 -5.89 4.72
CA LEU A 129 -23.69 -6.30 4.97
C LEU A 129 -23.99 -6.40 6.47
N TYR A 130 -22.95 -6.50 7.31
CA TYR A 130 -23.13 -6.42 8.77
C TYR A 130 -23.81 -5.11 9.18
N LEU A 131 -23.55 -4.00 8.51
CA LEU A 131 -24.07 -2.68 8.86
C LEU A 131 -25.61 -2.62 8.80
N PRO A 132 -26.26 -2.89 7.63
CA PRO A 132 -27.72 -2.89 7.57
C PRO A 132 -28.34 -4.00 8.45
N ILE A 133 -27.76 -5.20 8.49
CA ILE A 133 -28.24 -6.31 9.32
C ILE A 133 -28.27 -5.88 10.81
N ARG A 134 -27.25 -5.19 11.26
CA ARG A 134 -27.16 -4.71 12.65
C ARG A 134 -28.09 -3.53 12.90
N SER A 135 -28.21 -2.59 11.97
CA SER A 135 -29.10 -1.44 12.05
C SER A 135 -30.56 -1.87 12.23
N PHE A 136 -31.04 -2.85 11.47
CA PHE A 136 -32.41 -3.42 11.60
C PHE A 136 -32.72 -3.99 12.99
N THR A 137 -31.73 -4.18 13.87
CA THR A 137 -31.96 -4.61 15.26
C THR A 137 -32.12 -3.45 16.23
N GLU A 138 -32.22 -2.22 15.74
CA GLU A 138 -32.39 -0.98 16.52
C GLU A 138 -31.37 -0.87 17.68
N PRO A 139 -30.05 -0.91 17.42
CA PRO A 139 -29.06 -0.81 18.49
C PRO A 139 -29.11 0.57 19.15
N THR A 140 -28.73 0.66 20.44
CA THR A 140 -28.68 1.92 21.18
C THR A 140 -27.82 3.01 20.51
N ILE A 141 -26.77 2.59 19.78
CA ILE A 141 -25.95 3.45 18.94
C ILE A 141 -26.03 2.89 17.52
N ASP A 142 -26.69 3.62 16.63
CA ASP A 142 -26.82 3.27 15.22
C ASP A 142 -26.20 4.38 14.35
N TRP A 143 -24.95 4.17 13.97
CA TRP A 143 -24.18 5.16 13.26
C TRP A 143 -24.60 5.22 11.78
N GLY A 144 -25.29 6.32 11.41
CA GLY A 144 -25.70 6.58 10.04
C GLY A 144 -26.97 5.84 9.60
N ASN A 145 -27.58 5.03 10.47
CA ASN A 145 -28.84 4.29 10.24
C ASN A 145 -28.95 3.66 8.83
N PRO A 146 -28.03 2.74 8.44
CA PRO A 146 -27.90 2.24 7.07
C PRO A 146 -28.97 1.19 6.69
N GLU A 147 -30.24 1.41 7.04
CA GLU A 147 -31.35 0.49 6.75
C GLU A 147 -31.80 0.54 5.30
N SER A 148 -31.79 1.73 4.68
CA SER A 148 -32.10 1.87 3.26
C SER A 148 -30.84 1.68 2.40
N PHE A 149 -31.02 1.22 1.14
CA PHE A 149 -29.92 1.11 0.18
C PHE A 149 -29.21 2.45 -0.02
N GLN A 150 -29.93 3.55 -0.01
CA GLN A 150 -29.36 4.89 -0.19
C GLN A 150 -28.47 5.27 1.00
N GLU A 151 -28.93 5.06 2.23
CA GLU A 151 -28.15 5.34 3.44
C GLU A 151 -26.96 4.41 3.59
N PHE A 152 -27.12 3.13 3.21
CA PHE A 152 -26.01 2.19 3.14
C PHE A 152 -24.92 2.66 2.18
N ILE A 153 -25.26 3.06 0.94
CA ILE A 153 -24.30 3.61 -0.01
C ILE A 153 -23.69 4.93 0.49
N TYR A 154 -24.50 5.78 1.12
CA TYR A 154 -24.04 7.04 1.70
C TYR A 154 -22.99 6.77 2.80
N HIS A 155 -23.24 5.77 3.63
CA HIS A 155 -22.33 5.37 4.70
C HIS A 155 -21.01 4.80 4.18
N ILE A 156 -21.03 3.81 3.27
CA ILE A 156 -19.80 3.17 2.75
C ILE A 156 -18.98 4.10 1.85
N THR A 157 -19.58 5.15 1.27
CA THR A 157 -18.85 6.15 0.47
C THR A 157 -18.34 7.33 1.30
N ASP A 158 -18.53 7.30 2.61
CA ASP A 158 -18.10 8.32 3.57
C ASP A 158 -18.51 9.77 3.15
N ARG A 159 -19.69 9.90 2.57
CA ARG A 159 -20.19 11.22 2.12
C ARG A 159 -20.40 12.22 3.25
N GLN A 160 -20.57 11.74 4.48
CA GLN A 160 -20.69 12.60 5.67
C GLN A 160 -19.45 13.46 5.89
N HIS A 161 -18.26 12.93 5.53
CA HIS A 161 -16.98 13.62 5.72
C HIS A 161 -16.38 14.15 4.41
N SER A 162 -17.00 13.88 3.25
CA SER A 162 -16.45 14.27 1.94
C SER A 162 -16.26 15.77 1.79
N GLY A 163 -17.09 16.60 2.43
CA GLY A 163 -16.94 18.07 2.47
C GLY A 163 -15.71 18.54 3.25
N THR A 164 -15.26 17.79 4.25
CA THR A 164 -14.10 18.14 5.07
C THR A 164 -12.79 17.67 4.45
N HIS A 165 -12.79 16.55 3.71
CA HIS A 165 -11.60 16.01 3.06
C HIS A 165 -11.05 16.86 1.92
N PHE A 166 -11.94 17.50 1.14
CA PHE A 166 -11.55 18.33 0.01
C PHE A 166 -11.42 19.84 0.34
N SER A 167 -11.99 20.32 1.46
CA SER A 167 -11.94 21.73 1.85
C SER A 167 -10.68 22.13 2.59
N GLN A 168 -9.85 21.18 3.02
CA GLN A 168 -8.59 21.44 3.75
C GLN A 168 -7.35 21.45 2.84
N LEU A 169 -7.51 21.48 1.52
CA LEU A 169 -6.40 21.84 0.63
C LEU A 169 -5.91 23.27 0.97
N PRO A 170 -4.60 23.57 0.95
CA PRO A 170 -3.99 24.76 1.55
C PRO A 170 -4.42 26.14 0.99
N ASN A 171 -5.39 26.21 0.11
CA ASN A 171 -5.94 27.46 -0.42
C ASN A 171 -7.42 27.57 -0.05
N GLY A 172 -7.67 27.97 1.21
CA GLY A 172 -8.99 28.12 1.83
C GLY A 172 -9.93 29.16 1.21
N ASN A 173 -10.18 29.08 -0.09
CA ASN A 173 -11.29 29.78 -0.74
C ASN A 173 -12.23 28.76 -1.33
N SER A 174 -13.38 28.63 -0.70
CA SER A 174 -14.52 27.84 -1.11
C SER A 174 -15.16 28.43 -2.37
N GLU A 175 -14.70 28.03 -3.55
CA GLU A 175 -15.42 28.20 -4.79
C GLU A 175 -15.68 26.83 -5.45
N PRO A 176 -16.92 26.58 -5.96
CA PRO A 176 -17.26 25.29 -6.51
C PRO A 176 -16.62 25.10 -7.91
N ALA A 177 -15.84 24.03 -8.00
CA ALA A 177 -15.61 23.19 -9.18
C ALA A 177 -15.60 23.80 -10.60
N ASN A 178 -14.63 24.70 -10.86
CA ASN A 178 -14.15 24.92 -12.23
C ASN A 178 -12.65 24.54 -12.33
N THR A 179 -12.25 23.45 -11.71
CA THR A 179 -10.87 23.24 -11.20
C THR A 179 -10.07 22.16 -11.94
N ILE A 180 -10.55 21.59 -13.04
CA ILE A 180 -9.71 20.62 -13.78
C ILE A 180 -8.54 21.32 -14.49
N SER A 181 -8.72 22.54 -14.99
CA SER A 181 -7.65 23.30 -15.67
C SER A 181 -6.61 23.89 -14.68
N HIS A 182 -7.03 24.28 -13.47
CA HIS A 182 -6.11 24.73 -12.43
C HIS A 182 -5.28 23.59 -11.82
N SER A 183 -5.83 22.37 -11.78
CA SER A 183 -5.15 21.18 -11.25
C SER A 183 -3.95 20.76 -12.09
N LEU A 184 -3.98 20.97 -13.41
CA LEU A 184 -2.88 20.55 -14.30
C LEU A 184 -1.67 21.50 -14.24
N SER A 185 -1.86 22.80 -14.07
CA SER A 185 -0.75 23.76 -13.94
C SER A 185 -0.08 23.71 -12.55
N SER A 186 -0.82 23.30 -11.52
CA SER A 186 -0.30 23.11 -10.18
C SER A 186 0.40 21.75 -9.96
N LEU A 187 0.23 20.78 -10.86
CA LEU A 187 0.79 19.43 -10.73
C LEU A 187 2.34 19.44 -10.66
N GLY A 188 3.03 20.27 -11.40
CA GLY A 188 4.49 20.31 -11.39
C GLY A 188 5.08 20.88 -10.09
N THR A 189 4.55 21.98 -9.59
CA THR A 189 4.96 22.61 -8.32
C THR A 189 4.52 21.78 -7.12
N ASN A 190 3.34 21.16 -7.20
CA ASN A 190 2.82 20.26 -6.18
C ASN A 190 3.61 18.96 -6.10
N THR A 191 4.07 18.38 -7.21
CA THR A 191 4.82 17.11 -7.21
C THR A 191 6.15 17.25 -6.44
N LEU A 192 6.91 18.31 -6.67
CA LEU A 192 8.15 18.55 -5.92
C LEU A 192 7.89 18.80 -4.44
N HIS A 193 6.81 19.50 -4.11
CA HIS A 193 6.39 19.70 -2.73
C HIS A 193 6.01 18.38 -2.06
N VAL A 194 5.20 17.54 -2.71
CA VAL A 194 4.84 16.20 -2.24
C VAL A 194 6.07 15.32 -1.99
N LEU A 195 7.04 15.32 -2.93
CA LEU A 195 8.27 14.56 -2.77
C LEU A 195 9.13 15.05 -1.59
N LYS A 196 9.22 16.36 -1.39
CA LYS A 196 9.93 16.95 -0.25
C LYS A 196 9.26 16.58 1.08
N MET A 197 7.93 16.68 1.15
CA MET A 197 7.16 16.29 2.33
C MET A 197 7.31 14.81 2.62
N LEU A 198 7.19 13.94 1.60
CA LEU A 198 7.38 12.51 1.75
C LEU A 198 8.79 12.16 2.24
N ALA A 199 9.83 12.76 1.65
CA ALA A 199 11.21 12.54 2.08
C ALA A 199 11.45 13.05 3.52
N HIS A 200 10.89 14.20 3.87
CA HIS A 200 10.93 14.72 5.24
C HIS A 200 10.24 13.77 6.22
N ASP A 201 9.06 13.26 5.88
CA ASP A 201 8.27 12.41 6.72
C ASP A 201 8.94 11.02 6.90
N LEU A 202 9.43 10.41 5.83
CA LEU A 202 10.23 9.18 5.91
C LEU A 202 11.48 9.36 6.79
N ASN A 203 12.15 10.51 6.70
CA ASN A 203 13.30 10.82 7.52
C ASN A 203 12.94 10.97 9.00
N GLN A 204 11.89 11.72 9.30
CA GLN A 204 11.45 12.01 10.67
C GLN A 204 10.85 10.77 11.37
N GLN A 205 10.06 9.99 10.65
CA GLN A 205 9.29 8.89 11.24
C GLN A 205 10.06 7.56 11.24
N LEU A 206 10.95 7.35 10.29
CA LEU A 206 11.68 6.08 10.16
C LEU A 206 13.19 6.27 10.31
N SER A 207 13.86 6.81 9.31
CA SER A 207 15.32 7.12 9.38
C SER A 207 15.82 7.67 8.05
N PRO A 208 16.98 8.40 8.02
CA PRO A 208 17.65 8.80 6.79
C PRO A 208 18.01 7.62 5.87
N VAL A 209 18.32 6.46 6.44
CA VAL A 209 18.62 5.23 5.70
C VAL A 209 17.43 4.80 4.85
N ILE A 210 16.22 4.93 5.38
CA ILE A 210 14.98 4.62 4.64
C ILE A 210 14.78 5.58 3.47
N VAL A 211 15.11 6.87 3.63
CA VAL A 211 15.01 7.84 2.52
C VAL A 211 15.93 7.46 1.36
N VAL A 212 17.19 7.17 1.64
CA VAL A 212 18.15 6.72 0.62
C VAL A 212 17.70 5.40 0.01
N GLY A 213 17.32 4.44 0.86
CA GLY A 213 16.85 3.12 0.45
C GLY A 213 15.59 3.18 -0.41
N PHE A 214 14.67 4.07 -0.11
CA PHE A 214 13.45 4.30 -0.88
C PHE A 214 13.78 4.68 -2.34
N PHE A 215 14.63 5.68 -2.55
CA PHE A 215 14.97 6.12 -3.91
C PHE A 215 15.88 5.12 -4.64
N MET A 216 16.90 4.62 -4.01
CA MET A 216 17.83 3.67 -4.65
C MET A 216 17.17 2.31 -4.90
N GLY A 217 16.39 1.82 -3.94
CA GLY A 217 15.64 0.57 -4.08
C GLY A 217 14.53 0.65 -5.13
N SER A 218 13.88 1.80 -5.27
CA SER A 218 12.89 2.02 -6.35
C SER A 218 13.53 1.91 -7.73
N LEU A 219 14.72 2.48 -7.92
CA LEU A 219 15.49 2.36 -9.18
C LEU A 219 15.89 0.91 -9.46
N LEU A 220 16.30 0.14 -8.45
CA LEU A 220 16.60 -1.29 -8.59
C LEU A 220 15.34 -2.07 -8.98
N CYS A 221 14.22 -1.80 -8.33
CA CYS A 221 12.93 -2.41 -8.67
C CYS A 221 12.51 -2.07 -10.10
N PHE A 222 12.65 -0.83 -10.55
CA PHE A 222 12.35 -0.41 -11.92
C PHE A 222 13.19 -1.17 -12.96
N LYS A 223 14.49 -1.35 -12.70
CA LYS A 223 15.39 -2.09 -13.60
C LYS A 223 15.05 -3.58 -13.65
N ALA A 224 14.72 -4.18 -12.51
CA ALA A 224 14.48 -5.62 -12.40
C ALA A 224 13.06 -6.05 -12.80
N ASN A 225 12.03 -5.29 -12.40
CA ASN A 225 10.63 -5.64 -12.63
C ASN A 225 9.74 -4.39 -12.74
N ARG A 226 9.60 -3.87 -13.97
CA ARG A 226 8.80 -2.65 -14.24
C ARG A 226 7.35 -2.73 -13.77
N PRO A 227 6.57 -3.81 -14.02
CA PRO A 227 5.21 -3.90 -13.51
C PRO A 227 5.13 -3.78 -11.98
N LEU A 228 6.04 -4.43 -11.26
CA LEU A 228 6.08 -4.37 -9.81
C LEU A 228 6.49 -2.98 -9.30
N PHE A 229 7.43 -2.32 -9.99
CA PHE A 229 7.77 -0.93 -9.70
C PHE A 229 6.56 0.00 -9.84
N PHE A 230 5.83 -0.08 -10.97
CA PHE A 230 4.65 0.77 -11.18
C PHE A 230 3.51 0.45 -10.22
N PHE A 231 3.36 -0.81 -9.82
CA PHE A 231 2.42 -1.19 -8.76
C PHE A 231 2.71 -0.44 -7.46
N PHE A 232 3.95 -0.51 -6.97
CA PHE A 232 4.32 0.18 -5.75
C PHE A 232 4.34 1.70 -5.90
N LEU A 233 4.75 2.21 -7.06
CA LEU A 233 4.73 3.65 -7.35
C LEU A 233 3.30 4.20 -7.32
N LEU A 234 2.32 3.49 -7.86
CA LEU A 234 0.92 3.90 -7.82
C LEU A 234 0.39 3.93 -6.39
N ILE A 235 0.71 2.92 -5.57
CA ILE A 235 0.34 2.93 -4.14
C ILE A 235 0.92 4.17 -3.45
N VAL A 236 2.22 4.42 -3.63
CA VAL A 236 2.91 5.58 -3.02
C VAL A 236 2.32 6.90 -3.54
N ALA A 237 2.19 7.04 -4.86
CA ALA A 237 1.76 8.29 -5.48
C ALA A 237 0.33 8.67 -5.06
N VAL A 238 -0.60 7.71 -5.09
CA VAL A 238 -1.98 7.97 -4.68
C VAL A 238 -2.05 8.23 -3.18
N ASN A 239 -1.38 7.41 -2.37
CA ASN A 239 -1.36 7.59 -0.93
C ASN A 239 -0.74 8.94 -0.54
N ALA A 240 0.43 9.29 -1.08
CA ALA A 240 1.07 10.56 -0.82
C ALA A 240 0.25 11.76 -1.32
N SER A 241 -0.35 11.68 -2.51
CA SER A 241 -1.14 12.78 -3.08
C SER A 241 -2.43 13.03 -2.31
N PHE A 242 -3.06 11.98 -1.78
CA PHE A 242 -4.32 12.08 -1.06
C PHE A 242 -4.12 12.62 0.36
N PHE A 243 -3.02 12.26 1.02
CA PHE A 243 -2.79 12.56 2.44
C PHE A 243 -1.76 13.65 2.71
N VAL A 244 -1.21 14.30 1.67
CA VAL A 244 -0.28 15.43 1.86
C VAL A 244 -0.94 16.50 2.72
N GLY A 245 -0.37 16.69 3.91
CA GLY A 245 -0.79 17.73 4.84
C GLY A 245 -1.94 17.36 5.78
N TRP A 246 -2.48 16.13 5.70
CA TRP A 246 -3.66 15.82 6.51
C TRP A 246 -3.41 14.90 7.71
N GLN A 247 -3.10 13.63 7.52
CA GLN A 247 -2.86 12.70 8.63
C GLN A 247 -1.65 11.82 8.35
N LYS A 248 -0.62 11.89 9.20
CA LYS A 248 0.63 11.12 9.06
C LYS A 248 0.39 9.61 9.13
N GLU A 249 -0.66 9.19 9.80
CA GLU A 249 -1.09 7.82 10.00
C GLU A 249 -1.50 7.13 8.71
N SER A 250 -2.01 7.88 7.77
CA SER A 250 -2.46 7.39 6.47
C SER A 250 -1.32 6.99 5.53
N TYR A 251 -0.06 7.29 5.90
CA TYR A 251 1.12 6.93 5.11
C TYR A 251 1.61 5.48 5.30
N PHE A 252 1.00 4.66 6.14
CA PHE A 252 1.46 3.29 6.37
C PHE A 252 1.66 2.46 5.10
N PRO A 253 0.80 2.51 4.07
CA PRO A 253 1.08 1.83 2.81
C PRO A 253 2.38 2.29 2.15
N THR A 254 2.67 3.58 2.19
CA THR A 254 3.93 4.16 1.70
C THR A 254 5.12 3.70 2.53
N TYR A 255 5.00 3.61 3.86
CA TYR A 255 6.07 3.09 4.73
C TYR A 255 6.36 1.62 4.47
N ILE A 256 5.33 0.81 4.21
CA ILE A 256 5.47 -0.60 3.80
C ILE A 256 6.28 -0.70 2.50
N VAL A 257 5.94 0.10 1.48
CA VAL A 257 6.68 0.14 0.22
C VAL A 257 8.12 0.63 0.44
N ALA A 258 8.31 1.64 1.29
CA ALA A 258 9.64 2.14 1.64
C ALA A 258 10.51 1.05 2.27
N CYS A 259 9.95 0.21 3.14
CA CYS A 259 10.65 -0.95 3.70
C CYS A 259 11.06 -1.95 2.62
N LEU A 260 10.18 -2.26 1.67
CA LEU A 260 10.47 -3.18 0.57
C LEU A 260 11.61 -2.65 -0.32
N TRP A 261 11.53 -1.41 -0.76
CA TRP A 261 12.56 -0.80 -1.60
C TRP A 261 13.89 -0.64 -0.86
N THR A 262 13.87 -0.25 0.42
CA THR A 262 15.09 -0.19 1.23
C THR A 262 15.74 -1.56 1.37
N SER A 263 14.96 -2.62 1.55
CA SER A 263 15.48 -3.99 1.60
C SER A 263 16.19 -4.38 0.30
N ALA A 264 15.65 -3.98 -0.87
CA ALA A 264 16.30 -4.22 -2.15
C ALA A 264 17.65 -3.48 -2.25
N PHE A 265 17.71 -2.24 -1.79
CA PHE A 265 18.96 -1.46 -1.77
C PHE A 265 20.01 -2.08 -0.84
N LEU A 266 19.61 -2.43 0.38
CA LEU A 266 20.52 -3.05 1.35
C LEU A 266 21.05 -4.40 0.84
N PHE A 267 20.18 -5.21 0.23
CA PHE A 267 20.59 -6.49 -0.36
C PHE A 267 21.59 -6.29 -1.51
N TRP A 268 21.32 -5.33 -2.38
CA TRP A 268 22.26 -4.98 -3.46
C TRP A 268 23.62 -4.52 -2.92
N LEU A 269 23.66 -3.70 -1.86
CA LEU A 269 24.90 -3.26 -1.21
C LEU A 269 25.68 -4.44 -0.63
N MET A 270 25.01 -5.40 -0.01
CA MET A 270 25.65 -6.59 0.53
C MET A 270 26.29 -7.42 -0.58
N GLN A 271 25.60 -7.65 -1.69
CA GLN A 271 26.18 -8.35 -2.83
C GLN A 271 27.39 -7.61 -3.39
N ALA A 272 27.31 -6.28 -3.57
CA ALA A 272 28.41 -5.48 -4.08
C ALA A 272 29.67 -5.54 -3.21
N ASN A 273 29.53 -5.61 -1.89
CA ASN A 273 30.65 -5.72 -0.95
C ASN A 273 31.22 -7.15 -0.88
N PHE A 274 30.38 -8.18 -1.02
CA PHE A 274 30.81 -9.58 -0.99
C PHE A 274 31.71 -9.94 -2.18
N PHE A 275 31.49 -9.36 -3.34
CA PHE A 275 32.35 -9.56 -4.53
C PHE A 275 33.66 -8.78 -4.46
N ARG A 276 33.88 -7.87 -3.49
CA ARG A 276 35.10 -7.08 -3.33
C ARG A 276 36.11 -7.65 -2.33
N THR A 277 35.80 -8.71 -1.60
CA THR A 277 36.83 -9.39 -0.80
C THR A 277 37.79 -10.08 -1.75
N PRO A 278 39.09 -9.71 -1.77
CA PRO A 278 40.07 -10.37 -2.60
C PRO A 278 40.10 -11.85 -2.18
N LYS A 279 40.02 -12.77 -3.12
CA LYS A 279 40.41 -14.15 -2.89
C LYS A 279 41.84 -14.08 -2.31
N SER A 280 42.00 -14.43 -1.05
CA SER A 280 43.33 -14.60 -0.47
C SER A 280 44.03 -15.65 -1.32
N ASN A 281 45.00 -15.24 -2.11
CA ASN A 281 45.96 -16.15 -2.75
C ASN A 281 46.72 -16.84 -1.62
N ASN A 282 46.23 -17.95 -1.17
CA ASN A 282 47.09 -18.92 -0.47
C ASN A 282 47.85 -19.71 -1.52
N SER A 283 49.03 -19.18 -1.83
CA SER A 283 50.16 -19.93 -2.44
C SER A 283 50.74 -20.91 -1.44
#